data_2e2bf918cd4903046397ec6258c6b93b
#
_entry.id   2e2bf918cd4903046397ec6258c6b93b
#
_cell.length_a   1.000
_cell.length_b   1.000
_cell.length_c   1.000
_cell.angle_alpha   90.00
_cell.angle_beta   90.00
_cell.angle_gamma   90.00
#
_symmetry.space_group_name_H-M   'P 1'
#
loop_
_entity.id
_entity.type
_entity.pdbx_description
1 polymer ?
#
loop_
_entity_poly.entity_id
_entity_poly.type
_entity_poly.pdbx_seq_one_letter_code
_entity_poly.pdbx_strand_id
1 'polypeptide(L)'
;MRDKIKVLIITSIICLFYCGVAFGYTGGGTKGNPYIVSNVDELTTILNEKGSNDWVYISLKANIEIKKTITVRTGYFVINATNGDKTIKRSTSLKDSINDQSNPGYCFRILNTSYVIFGLGGNMLTLDGSWKDLGNANMS
;
A
#
# COMPACT_ATOMS: atom_id res chain seq x y z
N MET A 1 -21.63 45.15 7.56
CA MET A 1 -22.32 43.86 7.54
C MET A 1 -21.98 43.02 6.29
N ARG A 2 -21.98 43.62 5.11
CA ARG A 2 -21.66 42.91 3.83
C ARG A 2 -20.24 42.33 3.76
N ASP A 3 -19.23 43.01 4.35
CA ASP A 3 -17.83 42.57 4.27
C ASP A 3 -17.54 41.39 5.24
N LYS A 4 -18.20 41.33 6.39
CA LYS A 4 -18.11 40.19 7.33
C LYS A 4 -18.71 38.90 6.74
N ILE A 5 -19.76 39.04 5.94
CA ILE A 5 -20.38 37.88 5.24
C ILE A 5 -19.46 37.38 4.12
N LYS A 6 -18.80 38.25 3.38
CA LYS A 6 -17.82 37.86 2.34
C LYS A 6 -16.63 37.11 2.93
N VAL A 7 -16.07 37.59 4.05
CA VAL A 7 -14.97 36.93 4.75
C VAL A 7 -15.41 35.54 5.23
N LEU A 8 -16.59 35.40 5.79
CA LEU A 8 -17.10 34.10 6.27
C LEU A 8 -17.27 33.10 5.13
N ILE A 9 -17.78 33.51 3.99
CA ILE A 9 -17.94 32.66 2.79
C ILE A 9 -16.59 32.23 2.23
N ILE A 10 -15.62 33.14 2.13
CA ILE A 10 -14.27 32.83 1.63
C ILE A 10 -13.56 31.84 2.57
N THR A 11 -13.68 32.02 3.88
CA THR A 11 -13.08 31.10 4.88
C THR A 11 -13.72 29.71 4.79
N SER A 12 -15.04 29.66 4.60
CA SER A 12 -15.77 28.38 4.45
C SER A 12 -15.39 27.65 3.16
N ILE A 13 -15.19 28.37 2.05
CA ILE A 13 -14.76 27.79 0.77
C ILE A 13 -13.31 27.28 0.88
N ILE A 14 -12.42 28.01 1.54
CA ILE A 14 -11.03 27.57 1.75
C ILE A 14 -10.99 26.30 2.60
N CYS A 15 -11.80 26.17 3.64
CA CYS A 15 -11.91 24.93 4.43
C CYS A 15 -12.39 23.72 3.60
N LEU A 16 -13.24 23.93 2.60
CA LEU A 16 -13.72 22.84 1.71
C LEU A 16 -12.64 22.36 0.74
N PHE A 17 -11.68 23.21 0.35
CA PHE A 17 -10.56 22.83 -0.51
C PHE A 17 -9.41 22.17 0.27
N TYR A 18 -9.35 22.30 1.60
CA TYR A 18 -8.40 21.60 2.48
C TYR A 18 -8.96 20.28 3.06
N CYS A 19 -10.10 19.81 2.56
CA CYS A 19 -10.49 18.42 2.80
C CYS A 19 -9.52 17.53 2.01
N GLY A 20 -8.26 17.47 2.48
CA GLY A 20 -7.26 16.54 2.01
C GLY A 20 -7.89 15.15 2.07
N VAL A 21 -7.68 14.36 1.03
CA VAL A 21 -8.06 12.94 1.01
C VAL A 21 -7.62 12.36 2.35
N ALA A 22 -8.58 12.10 3.22
CA ALA A 22 -8.32 11.40 4.47
C ALA A 22 -7.90 9.99 4.05
N PHE A 23 -6.58 9.74 4.02
CA PHE A 23 -6.08 8.38 3.90
C PHE A 23 -6.66 7.60 5.06
N GLY A 24 -7.46 6.57 4.74
CA GLY A 24 -8.26 5.86 5.74
C GLY A 24 -7.45 4.99 6.69
N TYR A 25 -6.11 4.91 6.57
CA TYR A 25 -5.27 4.16 7.50
C TYR A 25 -5.13 4.89 8.83
N THR A 26 -5.02 4.12 9.92
CA THR A 26 -4.83 4.61 11.29
C THR A 26 -3.53 4.02 11.87
N GLY A 27 -3.13 4.51 13.02
CA GLY A 27 -1.93 4.02 13.71
C GLY A 27 -0.69 4.91 13.50
N GLY A 28 0.41 4.53 14.13
CA GLY A 28 1.65 5.31 14.17
C GLY A 28 2.87 4.59 13.55
N GLY A 29 2.67 3.41 12.95
CA GLY A 29 3.74 2.67 12.28
C GLY A 29 4.73 1.97 13.22
N THR A 30 4.48 1.94 14.53
CA THR A 30 5.33 1.23 15.50
C THR A 30 4.82 -0.20 15.73
N LYS A 31 5.64 -1.05 16.34
CA LYS A 31 5.25 -2.43 16.68
C LYS A 31 4.01 -2.49 17.57
N GLY A 32 3.89 -1.58 18.54
CA GLY A 32 2.75 -1.51 19.46
C GLY A 32 1.54 -0.74 18.90
N ASN A 33 1.74 0.06 17.85
CA ASN A 33 0.70 0.85 17.18
C ASN A 33 0.96 0.87 15.67
N PRO A 34 0.80 -0.27 14.96
CA PRO A 34 1.09 -0.36 13.53
C PRO A 34 0.11 0.49 12.71
N TYR A 35 0.50 0.84 11.49
CA TYR A 35 -0.45 1.36 10.52
C TYR A 35 -1.46 0.27 10.14
N ILE A 36 -2.74 0.55 10.29
CA ILE A 36 -3.82 -0.37 9.94
C ILE A 36 -4.32 0.00 8.55
N VAL A 37 -4.22 -0.92 7.61
CA VAL A 37 -4.60 -0.71 6.21
C VAL A 37 -5.68 -1.69 5.75
N SER A 38 -6.58 -1.21 4.92
CA SER A 38 -7.74 -1.95 4.42
C SER A 38 -7.77 -2.10 2.90
N ASN A 39 -6.93 -1.37 2.18
CA ASN A 39 -6.89 -1.37 0.72
C ASN A 39 -5.48 -1.13 0.16
N VAL A 40 -5.33 -1.31 -1.16
CA VAL A 40 -4.04 -1.21 -1.84
C VAL A 40 -3.48 0.22 -1.86
N ASP A 41 -4.34 1.23 -1.90
CA ASP A 41 -3.91 2.63 -1.96
C ASP A 41 -3.28 3.07 -0.65
N GLU A 42 -3.88 2.69 0.49
CA GLU A 42 -3.33 2.90 1.82
C GLU A 42 -1.97 2.21 1.98
N LEU A 43 -1.88 0.93 1.56
CA LEU A 43 -0.62 0.17 1.60
C LEU A 43 0.45 0.84 0.73
N THR A 44 0.10 1.25 -0.48
CA THR A 44 1.02 1.91 -1.42
C THR A 44 1.51 3.24 -0.88
N THR A 45 0.62 4.03 -0.29
CA THR A 45 0.97 5.32 0.33
C THR A 45 1.98 5.14 1.47
N ILE A 46 1.73 4.18 2.37
CA ILE A 46 2.66 3.93 3.49
C ILE A 46 4.03 3.47 2.97
N LEU A 47 4.06 2.53 2.03
CA LEU A 47 5.31 2.00 1.48
C LEU A 47 6.12 3.04 0.68
N ASN A 48 5.46 4.05 0.13
CA ASN A 48 6.12 5.13 -0.61
C ASN A 48 6.54 6.33 0.26
N GLU A 49 5.75 6.65 1.28
CA GLU A 49 5.87 7.93 2.00
C GLU A 49 6.38 7.78 3.43
N LYS A 50 6.22 6.62 4.05
CA LYS A 50 6.52 6.40 5.47
C LYS A 50 7.81 5.62 5.70
N GLY A 51 8.62 5.43 4.67
CA GLY A 51 9.92 4.77 4.79
C GLY A 51 10.83 5.47 5.80
N SER A 52 11.47 4.69 6.66
CA SER A 52 12.36 5.14 7.73
C SER A 52 13.55 4.20 7.86
N ASN A 53 14.61 4.64 8.52
CA ASN A 53 15.71 3.77 8.95
C ASN A 53 15.33 2.87 10.13
N ASP A 54 14.20 3.16 10.78
CA ASP A 54 13.57 2.29 11.76
C ASP A 54 12.49 1.44 11.09
N TRP A 55 12.16 0.30 11.73
CA TRP A 55 11.13 -0.59 11.25
C TRP A 55 9.72 0.04 11.34
N VAL A 56 9.06 0.15 10.20
CA VAL A 56 7.66 0.59 10.09
C VAL A 56 6.76 -0.64 10.04
N TYR A 57 5.83 -0.72 10.97
CA TYR A 57 4.90 -1.85 11.09
C TYR A 57 3.56 -1.52 10.46
N ILE A 58 3.08 -2.44 9.63
CA ILE A 58 1.82 -2.36 8.89
C ILE A 58 0.99 -3.60 9.23
N SER A 59 -0.27 -3.41 9.55
CA SER A 59 -1.23 -4.48 9.81
C SER A 59 -2.37 -4.45 8.80
N LEU A 60 -2.53 -5.53 8.06
CA LEU A 60 -3.62 -5.66 7.09
C LEU A 60 -4.92 -6.03 7.79
N LYS A 61 -5.93 -5.19 7.66
CA LYS A 61 -7.29 -5.43 8.14
C LYS A 61 -8.15 -6.16 7.12
N ALA A 62 -7.79 -6.08 5.84
CA ALA A 62 -8.50 -6.73 4.72
C ALA A 62 -7.53 -7.43 3.77
N ASN A 63 -8.04 -8.30 2.91
CA ASN A 63 -7.30 -8.83 1.78
C ASN A 63 -7.00 -7.71 0.78
N ILE A 64 -5.80 -7.73 0.19
CA ILE A 64 -5.32 -6.70 -0.73
C ILE A 64 -5.14 -7.30 -2.12
N GLU A 65 -5.75 -6.70 -3.13
CA GLU A 65 -5.49 -7.05 -4.53
C GLU A 65 -4.59 -6.00 -5.19
N ILE A 66 -3.42 -6.43 -5.66
CA ILE A 66 -2.43 -5.56 -6.32
C ILE A 66 -2.66 -5.57 -7.83
N LYS A 67 -3.10 -4.43 -8.35
CA LYS A 67 -3.37 -4.20 -9.79
C LYS A 67 -2.26 -3.45 -10.51
N LYS A 68 -1.30 -2.90 -9.75
CA LYS A 68 -0.12 -2.18 -10.26
C LYS A 68 1.04 -2.45 -9.33
N THR A 69 2.23 -2.67 -9.90
CA THR A 69 3.45 -2.88 -9.12
C THR A 69 3.66 -1.79 -8.07
N ILE A 70 3.83 -2.18 -6.82
CA ILE A 70 4.21 -1.28 -5.73
C ILE A 70 5.74 -1.25 -5.66
N THR A 71 6.34 -0.09 -5.87
CA THR A 71 7.79 0.09 -5.76
C THR A 71 8.15 0.64 -4.39
N VAL A 72 8.83 -0.14 -3.58
CA VAL A 72 9.38 0.27 -2.29
C VAL A 72 10.77 0.85 -2.51
N ARG A 73 10.94 2.16 -2.35
CA ARG A 73 12.18 2.88 -2.68
C ARG A 73 13.16 2.96 -1.53
N THR A 74 12.66 3.20 -0.33
CA THR A 74 13.46 3.35 0.89
C THR A 74 12.66 2.86 2.10
N GLY A 75 13.37 2.37 3.13
CA GLY A 75 12.79 2.07 4.43
C GLY A 75 12.66 0.58 4.73
N TYR A 76 12.39 0.31 6.00
CA TYR A 76 12.27 -1.02 6.57
C TYR A 76 10.83 -1.24 7.00
N PHE A 77 10.18 -2.26 6.45
CA PHE A 77 8.76 -2.51 6.66
C PHE A 77 8.50 -3.92 7.15
N VAL A 78 7.57 -4.05 8.08
CA VAL A 78 6.99 -5.33 8.51
C VAL A 78 5.50 -5.30 8.18
N ILE A 79 5.04 -6.22 7.35
CA ILE A 79 3.63 -6.34 6.95
C ILE A 79 3.06 -7.60 7.56
N ASN A 80 2.05 -7.45 8.41
CA ASN A 80 1.38 -8.52 9.13
C ASN A 80 -0.12 -8.55 8.80
N ALA A 81 -0.75 -9.70 9.08
CA ALA A 81 -2.20 -9.81 9.13
C ALA A 81 -2.71 -9.46 10.54
N THR A 82 -3.87 -8.80 10.64
CA THR A 82 -4.57 -8.54 11.90
C THR A 82 -6.01 -9.03 11.83
N ASN A 83 -6.58 -9.42 12.97
CA ASN A 83 -7.94 -9.94 13.05
C ASN A 83 -8.22 -11.10 12.08
N GLY A 84 -7.36 -12.11 12.14
CA GLY A 84 -7.41 -13.30 11.29
C GLY A 84 -6.51 -13.20 10.05
N ASP A 85 -6.42 -14.31 9.33
CA ASP A 85 -5.54 -14.46 8.17
C ASP A 85 -5.91 -13.51 7.04
N LYS A 86 -4.89 -13.06 6.32
CA LYS A 86 -5.06 -12.14 5.18
C LYS A 86 -4.25 -12.61 3.97
N THR A 87 -4.71 -12.18 2.80
CA THR A 87 -4.05 -12.48 1.54
C THR A 87 -3.69 -11.18 0.83
N ILE A 88 -2.46 -11.08 0.36
CA ILE A 88 -2.06 -10.13 -0.69
C ILE A 88 -2.05 -10.91 -1.99
N LYS A 89 -2.96 -10.57 -2.89
CA LYS A 89 -3.14 -11.25 -4.16
C LYS A 89 -2.69 -10.38 -5.32
N ARG A 90 -1.97 -10.99 -6.27
CA ARG A 90 -1.71 -10.38 -7.56
C ARG A 90 -2.99 -10.39 -8.41
N SER A 91 -3.38 -9.24 -8.96
CA SER A 91 -4.49 -9.18 -9.91
C SER A 91 -4.14 -9.86 -11.22
N THR A 92 -5.10 -10.55 -11.82
CA THR A 92 -4.95 -11.12 -13.16
C THR A 92 -4.83 -10.04 -14.26
N SER A 93 -5.21 -8.79 -13.94
CA SER A 93 -5.05 -7.65 -14.84
C SER A 93 -3.63 -7.06 -14.83
N LEU A 94 -2.79 -7.45 -13.86
CA LEU A 94 -1.40 -7.04 -13.80
C LEU A 94 -0.63 -7.77 -14.90
N LYS A 95 -0.31 -7.05 -15.98
CA LYS A 95 0.38 -7.65 -17.14
C LYS A 95 1.81 -8.02 -16.80
N ASP A 96 2.23 -9.20 -17.25
CA ASP A 96 3.62 -9.64 -17.21
C ASP A 96 4.37 -8.98 -18.37
N SER A 97 4.91 -7.81 -18.14
CA SER A 97 5.77 -7.14 -19.09
C SER A 97 7.15 -6.94 -18.47
N ILE A 98 8.03 -7.90 -18.69
CA ILE A 98 9.45 -7.78 -18.31
C ILE A 98 10.15 -6.62 -19.04
N ASN A 99 9.57 -6.15 -20.14
CA ASN A 99 10.09 -5.03 -20.93
C ASN A 99 9.51 -3.67 -20.53
N ASP A 100 8.44 -3.64 -19.73
CA ASP A 100 7.86 -2.40 -19.21
C ASP A 100 8.42 -2.10 -17.81
N GLN A 101 9.46 -1.29 -17.74
CA GLN A 101 10.08 -0.88 -16.48
C GLN A 101 9.12 -0.08 -15.58
N SER A 102 8.06 0.50 -16.14
CA SER A 102 7.06 1.24 -15.38
C SER A 102 6.03 0.33 -14.71
N ASN A 103 5.79 -0.85 -15.31
CA ASN A 103 4.87 -1.85 -14.78
C ASN A 103 5.35 -3.28 -15.11
N PRO A 104 6.38 -3.75 -14.41
CA PRO A 104 7.04 -5.03 -14.73
C PRO A 104 6.24 -6.29 -14.35
N GLY A 105 4.97 -6.16 -13.97
CA GLY A 105 4.12 -7.30 -13.62
C GLY A 105 4.34 -7.88 -12.21
N TYR A 106 5.31 -7.35 -11.44
CA TYR A 106 5.53 -7.79 -10.05
C TYR A 106 4.52 -7.16 -9.10
N CYS A 107 4.13 -7.88 -8.05
CA CYS A 107 3.37 -7.26 -6.95
C CYS A 107 4.20 -6.18 -6.26
N PHE A 108 5.46 -6.52 -5.93
CA PHE A 108 6.38 -5.62 -5.25
C PHE A 108 7.72 -5.55 -6.01
N ARG A 109 8.25 -4.34 -6.09
CA ARG A 109 9.61 -4.06 -6.52
C ARG A 109 10.34 -3.39 -5.36
N ILE A 110 11.21 -4.13 -4.70
CA ILE A 110 11.96 -3.65 -3.53
C ILE A 110 13.35 -3.22 -4.00
N LEU A 111 13.72 -1.96 -3.78
CA LEU A 111 15.00 -1.41 -4.18
C LEU A 111 16.07 -1.60 -3.11
N ASN A 112 17.33 -1.44 -3.47
CA ASN A 112 18.51 -1.85 -2.71
C ASN A 112 18.63 -1.30 -1.27
N THR A 113 17.94 -0.20 -0.95
CA THR A 113 17.95 0.42 0.38
C THR A 113 16.71 0.10 1.20
N SER A 114 15.91 -0.88 0.75
CA SER A 114 14.63 -1.22 1.36
C SER A 114 14.59 -2.67 1.79
N TYR A 115 13.89 -2.93 2.90
CA TYR A 115 13.60 -4.28 3.40
C TYR A 115 12.11 -4.41 3.68
N VAL A 116 11.53 -5.53 3.27
CA VAL A 116 10.13 -5.85 3.59
C VAL A 116 10.05 -7.26 4.14
N ILE A 117 9.53 -7.39 5.35
CA ILE A 117 9.26 -8.66 6.01
C ILE A 117 7.74 -8.89 5.96
N PHE A 118 7.33 -10.07 5.51
CA PHE A 118 5.93 -10.48 5.46
C PHE A 118 5.65 -11.53 6.51
N GLY A 119 4.54 -11.37 7.26
CA GLY A 119 4.01 -12.41 8.12
C GLY A 119 4.78 -12.63 9.43
N LEU A 120 5.34 -11.58 10.02
CA LEU A 120 6.00 -11.65 11.34
C LEU A 120 4.97 -11.53 12.50
N GLY A 121 3.92 -12.33 12.46
CA GLY A 121 2.84 -12.23 13.46
C GLY A 121 2.09 -13.55 13.66
N GLY A 122 1.08 -13.54 14.56
CA GLY A 122 0.31 -14.73 14.92
C GLY A 122 -0.72 -15.19 13.88
N ASN A 123 -1.14 -14.28 12.97
CA ASN A 123 -2.05 -14.62 11.87
C ASN A 123 -1.26 -14.88 10.59
N MET A 124 -1.76 -15.76 9.75
CA MET A 124 -1.12 -16.09 8.48
C MET A 124 -1.29 -14.95 7.47
N LEU A 125 -0.20 -14.56 6.82
CA LEU A 125 -0.20 -13.67 5.67
C LEU A 125 0.19 -14.45 4.43
N THR A 126 -0.76 -14.66 3.53
CA THR A 126 -0.55 -15.36 2.27
C THR A 126 -0.18 -14.36 1.17
N LEU A 127 0.89 -14.66 0.43
CA LEU A 127 1.24 -13.96 -0.81
C LEU A 127 0.80 -14.84 -1.98
N ASP A 128 -0.31 -14.46 -2.64
CA ASP A 128 -0.84 -15.17 -3.80
C ASP A 128 -0.39 -14.48 -5.08
N GLY A 129 0.58 -15.05 -5.76
CA GLY A 129 1.10 -14.56 -7.03
C GLY A 129 0.11 -14.68 -8.19
N SER A 130 -0.99 -15.42 -8.03
CA SER A 130 -1.99 -15.68 -9.10
C SER A 130 -1.33 -16.01 -10.43
N TRP A 131 -0.27 -16.82 -10.39
CA TRP A 131 0.42 -17.25 -11.58
C TRP A 131 -0.57 -18.09 -12.40
N LYS A 132 -1.11 -17.54 -13.47
CA LYS A 132 -1.69 -18.38 -14.50
C LYS A 132 -0.53 -19.12 -15.12
N ASP A 133 -0.60 -20.43 -15.04
CA ASP A 133 0.18 -21.29 -15.90
C ASP A 133 -0.06 -20.79 -17.34
N LEU A 134 0.88 -20.05 -17.87
CA LEU A 134 0.89 -19.70 -19.30
C LEU A 134 1.20 -21.05 -19.98
N GLY A 135 0.12 -21.82 -20.18
CA GLY A 135 0.21 -23.17 -20.70
C GLY A 135 1.32 -23.28 -21.71
N ASN A 136 2.33 -24.06 -21.41
CA ASN A 136 3.45 -24.48 -22.24
C ASN A 136 3.66 -23.62 -23.50
N ALA A 137 4.04 -22.37 -23.36
CA ALA A 137 4.63 -21.63 -24.45
C ALA A 137 6.04 -22.20 -24.60
N ASN A 138 6.14 -23.26 -25.39
CA ASN A 138 7.33 -23.85 -25.97
C ASN A 138 8.64 -23.18 -25.56
N MET A 139 9.32 -23.77 -24.58
CA MET A 139 10.76 -23.67 -24.50
C MET A 139 11.30 -24.59 -25.62
N SER A 140 11.51 -24.00 -26.79
CA SER A 140 12.31 -24.56 -27.86
C SER A 140 13.55 -23.71 -27.99
#